data_ccf81e8bae158b4a7d0423773d22fa3a
#
_entry.id   ccf81e8bae158b4a7d0423773d22fa3a
#
_cell.length_a   1.000
_cell.length_b   1.000
_cell.length_c   1.000
_cell.angle_alpha   90.00
_cell.angle_beta   90.00
_cell.angle_gamma   90.00
#
_symmetry.space_group_name_H-M   'P 1'
#
loop_
_entity.id
_entity.type
_entity.pdbx_description
1 polymer ?
#
loop_
_entity_poly.entity_id
_entity_poly.type
_entity_poly.pdbx_seq_one_letter_code
_entity_poly.pdbx_strand_id
1 'polypeptide(L)'
;KTKLIAMGMCGYDRVIVEPSGIFDVDEFFDALHEEPLDKWYEIGNVIAIVDAKLAEDFSAEADYLLASEVADAGCVLLSRSQEATEEEIHSTKEHLNRALGQIQCKRRLDSEIMDKNWDDFTDEDLEKILNCRYVAEDYVKESYAEGGGFDSLFFMNVHKSEEELRE
;
A
#
# COMPACT_ATOMS: atom_id res chain seq x y z
N LYS A 1 -9.75 -11.68 -8.90
CA LYS A 1 -9.59 -12.30 -10.23
C LYS A 1 -10.83 -12.11 -11.12
N THR A 2 -12.04 -12.55 -10.70
CA THR A 2 -13.29 -12.49 -11.51
C THR A 2 -13.62 -11.07 -12.01
N LYS A 3 -13.45 -10.03 -11.19
CA LYS A 3 -13.70 -8.64 -11.61
C LYS A 3 -12.73 -8.18 -12.70
N LEU A 4 -11.46 -8.54 -12.60
CA LEU A 4 -10.45 -8.21 -13.61
C LEU A 4 -10.74 -8.91 -14.95
N ILE A 5 -11.17 -10.17 -14.91
CA ILE A 5 -11.60 -10.90 -16.13
C ILE A 5 -12.77 -10.15 -16.79
N ALA A 6 -13.78 -9.76 -16.03
CA ALA A 6 -14.91 -9.02 -16.57
C ALA A 6 -14.50 -7.67 -17.17
N MET A 7 -13.59 -6.94 -16.53
CA MET A 7 -13.06 -5.66 -17.03
C MET A 7 -12.25 -5.83 -18.30
N GLY A 8 -11.40 -6.87 -18.39
CA GLY A 8 -10.66 -7.20 -19.59
C GLY A 8 -11.58 -7.51 -20.78
N MET A 9 -12.69 -8.23 -20.54
CA MET A 9 -13.70 -8.49 -21.57
C MET A 9 -14.43 -7.20 -22.02
N CYS A 10 -14.50 -6.17 -21.19
CA CYS A 10 -15.10 -4.88 -21.55
C CYS A 10 -14.16 -4.00 -22.40
N GLY A 11 -12.89 -4.34 -22.54
CA GLY A 11 -11.93 -3.65 -23.38
C GLY A 11 -11.48 -2.29 -22.80
N TYR A 12 -11.36 -2.17 -21.49
CA TYR A 12 -10.79 -0.97 -20.88
C TYR A 12 -9.28 -0.88 -21.11
N ASP A 13 -8.81 0.30 -21.48
CA ASP A 13 -7.38 0.58 -21.70
C ASP A 13 -6.58 0.63 -20.39
N ARG A 14 -7.26 0.94 -19.27
CA ARG A 14 -6.63 1.02 -17.94
C ARG A 14 -7.63 0.64 -16.86
N VAL A 15 -7.14 -0.10 -15.87
CA VAL A 15 -7.88 -0.46 -14.65
C VAL A 15 -7.07 0.05 -13.46
N ILE A 16 -7.73 0.80 -12.59
CA ILE A 16 -7.17 1.25 -11.32
C ILE A 16 -7.74 0.36 -10.23
N VAL A 17 -6.85 -0.20 -9.41
CA VAL A 17 -7.21 -1.06 -8.28
C VAL A 17 -6.84 -0.35 -7.00
N GLU A 18 -7.81 -0.13 -6.13
CA GLU A 18 -7.60 0.34 -4.76
C GLU A 18 -7.95 -0.82 -3.83
N PRO A 19 -6.95 -1.52 -3.28
CA PRO A 19 -7.18 -2.60 -2.31
C PRO A 19 -7.46 -2.04 -0.91
N SER A 20 -7.86 -2.91 0.00
CA SER A 20 -7.92 -2.57 1.44
C SER A 20 -6.51 -2.50 2.02
N GLY A 21 -6.32 -1.77 3.13
CA GLY A 21 -5.03 -1.65 3.81
C GLY A 21 -4.50 -2.92 4.50
N ILE A 22 -5.17 -4.06 4.33
CA ILE A 22 -4.73 -5.39 4.79
C ILE A 22 -4.62 -6.36 3.62
N PHE A 23 -4.35 -5.83 2.45
CA PHE A 23 -4.34 -6.57 1.20
C PHE A 23 -2.97 -7.23 0.99
N ASP A 24 -2.97 -8.51 0.64
CA ASP A 24 -1.75 -9.20 0.25
C ASP A 24 -1.38 -8.82 -1.20
N VAL A 25 -0.32 -8.02 -1.32
CA VAL A 25 0.17 -7.50 -2.61
C VAL A 25 0.73 -8.64 -3.46
N ASP A 26 1.42 -9.59 -2.84
CA ASP A 26 2.02 -10.74 -3.53
C ASP A 26 0.95 -11.64 -4.15
N GLU A 27 -0.10 -11.97 -3.39
CA GLU A 27 -1.22 -12.77 -3.90
C GLU A 27 -1.90 -12.09 -5.09
N PHE A 28 -1.98 -10.77 -5.08
CA PHE A 28 -2.54 -10.02 -6.18
C PHE A 28 -1.65 -10.08 -7.43
N PHE A 29 -0.34 -9.90 -7.29
CA PHE A 29 0.59 -10.00 -8.42
C PHE A 29 0.65 -11.42 -8.98
N ASP A 30 0.67 -12.43 -8.12
CA ASP A 30 0.60 -13.83 -8.53
C ASP A 30 -0.68 -14.09 -9.35
N ALA A 31 -1.82 -13.55 -8.90
CA ALA A 31 -3.07 -13.66 -9.64
C ALA A 31 -3.04 -12.96 -11.02
N LEU A 32 -2.29 -11.86 -11.17
CA LEU A 32 -2.10 -11.18 -12.46
C LEU A 32 -1.22 -11.99 -13.44
N HIS A 33 -0.29 -12.78 -12.91
CA HIS A 33 0.56 -13.67 -13.74
C HIS A 33 -0.12 -14.99 -14.11
N GLU A 34 -1.35 -15.25 -13.65
CA GLU A 34 -2.14 -16.40 -14.04
C GLU A 34 -2.99 -16.16 -15.30
N GLU A 35 -3.21 -17.19 -16.10
CA GLU A 35 -4.15 -17.13 -17.23
C GLU A 35 -5.59 -16.83 -16.78
N PRO A 36 -6.32 -16.03 -17.51
CA PRO A 36 -5.98 -15.29 -18.74
C PRO A 36 -5.42 -13.89 -18.50
N LEU A 37 -5.22 -13.47 -17.23
CA LEU A 37 -4.87 -12.09 -16.87
C LEU A 37 -3.48 -11.70 -17.37
N ASP A 38 -2.55 -12.63 -17.37
CA ASP A 38 -1.18 -12.49 -17.89
C ASP A 38 -1.11 -12.03 -19.35
N LYS A 39 -2.16 -12.35 -20.12
CA LYS A 39 -2.28 -12.00 -21.54
C LYS A 39 -3.03 -10.71 -21.79
N TRP A 40 -3.77 -10.22 -20.79
CA TRP A 40 -4.67 -9.09 -20.93
C TRP A 40 -4.21 -7.85 -20.18
N TYR A 41 -3.36 -8.03 -19.18
CA TYR A 41 -2.91 -6.96 -18.31
C TYR A 41 -1.39 -6.88 -18.25
N GLU A 42 -0.92 -5.65 -18.19
CA GLU A 42 0.44 -5.29 -17.83
C GLU A 42 0.38 -4.46 -16.56
N ILE A 43 1.25 -4.76 -15.59
CA ILE A 43 1.36 -3.98 -14.35
C ILE A 43 1.93 -2.61 -14.73
N GLY A 44 1.18 -1.58 -14.46
CA GLY A 44 1.58 -0.20 -14.71
C GLY A 44 2.30 0.39 -13.50
N ASN A 45 1.63 1.31 -12.80
CA ASN A 45 2.18 1.98 -11.63
C ASN A 45 1.67 1.32 -10.35
N VAL A 46 2.57 1.13 -9.39
CA VAL A 46 2.25 0.72 -8.03
C VAL A 46 2.58 1.90 -7.12
N ILE A 47 1.58 2.40 -6.44
CA ILE A 47 1.68 3.55 -5.54
C ILE A 47 1.26 3.09 -4.16
N ALA A 48 2.16 3.18 -3.20
CA ALA A 48 1.83 2.99 -1.79
C ALA A 48 1.46 4.34 -1.16
N ILE A 49 0.40 4.34 -0.35
CA ILE A 49 -0.03 5.52 0.41
C ILE A 49 0.13 5.20 1.88
N VAL A 50 1.02 5.92 2.55
CA VAL A 50 1.38 5.71 3.95
C VAL A 50 1.04 6.96 4.75
N ASP A 51 0.54 6.80 5.97
CA ASP A 51 0.31 7.92 6.87
C ASP A 51 1.64 8.56 7.29
N ALA A 52 1.79 9.87 7.12
CA ALA A 52 2.97 10.61 7.55
C ALA A 52 3.20 10.56 9.06
N LYS A 53 2.16 10.21 9.82
CA LYS A 53 2.18 10.04 11.29
C LYS A 53 2.04 8.57 11.66
N LEU A 54 2.87 7.74 11.05
CA LEU A 54 2.86 6.30 11.31
C LEU A 54 3.16 6.02 12.78
N ALA A 55 2.37 5.15 13.40
CA ALA A 55 2.62 4.74 14.78
C ALA A 55 3.95 3.99 14.90
N GLU A 56 4.64 4.15 16.02
CA GLU A 56 5.95 3.51 16.24
C GLU A 56 5.82 2.04 16.64
N ASP A 57 4.71 1.67 17.29
CA ASP A 57 4.49 0.35 17.89
C ASP A 57 3.62 -0.54 16.98
N PHE A 58 4.17 -0.96 15.86
CA PHE A 58 3.53 -1.96 15.01
C PHE A 58 3.81 -3.38 15.49
N SER A 59 2.85 -4.28 15.31
CA SER A 59 3.10 -5.71 15.44
C SER A 59 4.00 -6.19 14.29
N ALA A 60 4.65 -7.35 14.45
CA ALA A 60 5.47 -7.93 13.39
C ALA A 60 4.66 -8.18 12.10
N GLU A 61 3.39 -8.56 12.24
CA GLU A 61 2.48 -8.76 11.12
C GLU A 61 2.15 -7.45 10.40
N ALA A 62 1.93 -6.36 11.17
CA ALA A 62 1.66 -5.05 10.59
C ALA A 62 2.90 -4.47 9.89
N ASP A 63 4.09 -4.65 10.47
CA ASP A 63 5.36 -4.28 9.83
C ASP A 63 5.61 -5.09 8.55
N TYR A 64 5.29 -6.38 8.55
CA TYR A 64 5.37 -7.20 7.34
C TYR A 64 4.46 -6.70 6.22
N LEU A 65 3.18 -6.43 6.53
CA LEU A 65 2.22 -5.92 5.54
C LEU A 65 2.68 -4.57 5.00
N LEU A 66 3.06 -3.65 5.88
CA LEU A 66 3.61 -2.36 5.50
C LEU A 66 4.82 -2.51 4.57
N ALA A 67 5.74 -3.40 4.92
CA ALA A 67 6.93 -3.66 4.12
C ALA A 67 6.59 -4.25 2.75
N SER A 68 5.67 -5.22 2.68
CA SER A 68 5.23 -5.83 1.42
C SER A 68 4.54 -4.82 0.49
N GLU A 69 3.72 -3.92 1.04
CA GLU A 69 3.04 -2.87 0.28
C GLU A 69 4.01 -1.85 -0.33
N VAL A 70 5.10 -1.53 0.35
CA VAL A 70 6.06 -0.55 -0.14
C VAL A 70 7.24 -1.17 -0.92
N ALA A 71 7.48 -2.47 -0.78
CA ALA A 71 8.59 -3.15 -1.42
C ALA A 71 8.54 -3.01 -2.95
N ASP A 72 7.38 -3.21 -3.55
CA ASP A 72 7.18 -3.17 -4.99
C ASP A 72 6.65 -1.82 -5.51
N ALA A 73 6.39 -0.87 -4.62
CA ALA A 73 5.88 0.44 -5.02
C ALA A 73 6.92 1.25 -5.81
N GLY A 74 6.54 1.76 -6.97
CA GLY A 74 7.37 2.71 -7.71
C GLY A 74 7.39 4.10 -7.08
N CYS A 75 6.37 4.44 -6.29
CA CYS A 75 6.26 5.69 -5.54
C CYS A 75 5.55 5.44 -4.21
N VAL A 76 6.02 6.09 -3.15
CA VAL A 76 5.39 6.11 -1.83
C VAL A 76 4.93 7.52 -1.52
N LEU A 77 3.64 7.71 -1.30
CA LEU A 77 3.05 9.01 -0.96
C LEU A 77 2.76 9.06 0.53
N LEU A 78 3.31 10.05 1.23
CA LEU A 78 2.97 10.28 2.62
C LEU A 78 1.68 11.11 2.70
N SER A 79 0.59 10.48 3.07
CA SER A 79 -0.68 11.17 3.31
C SER A 79 -0.63 11.96 4.62
N ARG A 80 -1.41 13.03 4.70
CA ARG A 80 -1.48 13.92 5.86
C ARG A 80 -0.15 14.58 6.25
N SER A 81 0.78 14.71 5.31
CA SER A 81 2.08 15.35 5.55
C SER A 81 1.95 16.80 6.04
N GLN A 82 0.88 17.51 5.67
CA GLN A 82 0.57 18.84 6.18
C GLN A 82 0.20 18.87 7.68
N GLU A 83 -0.14 17.74 8.27
CA GLU A 83 -0.49 17.60 9.70
C GLU A 83 0.67 17.05 10.54
N ALA A 84 1.71 16.58 9.87
CA ALA A 84 2.87 15.95 10.50
C ALA A 84 4.00 16.96 10.70
N THR A 85 4.76 16.76 11.76
CA THR A 85 6.01 17.47 11.99
C THR A 85 7.14 16.86 11.16
N GLU A 86 8.23 17.59 10.96
CA GLU A 86 9.41 17.07 10.28
C GLU A 86 9.98 15.82 10.99
N GLU A 87 9.88 15.76 12.32
CA GLU A 87 10.33 14.61 13.11
C GLU A 87 9.44 13.38 12.87
N GLU A 88 8.11 13.55 12.81
CA GLU A 88 7.17 12.46 12.49
C GLU A 88 7.39 11.93 11.06
N ILE A 89 7.58 12.81 10.08
CA ILE A 89 7.91 12.42 8.70
C ILE A 89 9.22 11.64 8.65
N HIS A 90 10.24 12.12 9.37
CA HIS A 90 11.54 11.43 9.42
C HIS A 90 11.41 10.05 10.08
N SER A 91 10.71 9.96 11.22
CA SER A 91 10.44 8.69 11.91
C SER A 91 9.70 7.71 11.01
N THR A 92 8.70 8.17 10.27
CA THR A 92 7.96 7.35 9.30
C THR A 92 8.88 6.79 8.21
N LYS A 93 9.75 7.63 7.62
CA LYS A 93 10.72 7.19 6.60
C LYS A 93 11.71 6.15 7.15
N GLU A 94 12.18 6.33 8.38
CA GLU A 94 13.06 5.37 9.04
C GLU A 94 12.31 4.06 9.34
N HIS A 95 11.05 4.14 9.76
CA HIS A 95 10.21 2.97 10.01
C HIS A 95 10.03 2.14 8.74
N LEU A 96 9.67 2.75 7.61
CA LEU A 96 9.55 2.08 6.33
C LEU A 96 10.82 1.32 5.94
N ASN A 97 11.98 1.96 6.07
CA ASN A 97 13.25 1.33 5.76
C ASN A 97 13.64 0.23 6.75
N ARG A 98 13.23 0.34 8.01
CA ARG A 98 13.43 -0.70 9.03
C ARG A 98 12.54 -1.92 8.71
N ALA A 99 11.27 -1.70 8.38
CA ALA A 99 10.34 -2.76 8.01
C ALA A 99 10.81 -3.53 6.76
N LEU A 100 11.28 -2.84 5.72
CA LEU A 100 11.91 -3.47 4.55
C LEU A 100 13.12 -4.33 4.95
N GLY A 101 13.94 -3.87 5.88
CA GLY A 101 15.07 -4.64 6.39
C GLY A 101 14.65 -5.92 7.12
N GLN A 102 13.51 -5.93 7.82
CA GLN A 102 13.00 -7.10 8.53
C GLN A 102 12.61 -8.24 7.57
N ILE A 103 12.02 -7.90 6.43
CA ILE A 103 11.69 -8.87 5.37
C ILE A 103 12.89 -9.19 4.45
N GLN A 104 14.08 -8.76 4.82
CA GLN A 104 15.31 -8.95 4.05
C GLN A 104 15.30 -8.32 2.65
N CYS A 105 14.44 -7.35 2.42
CA CYS A 105 14.44 -6.56 1.21
C CYS A 105 15.69 -5.67 1.17
N LYS A 106 16.39 -5.67 0.03
CA LYS A 106 17.62 -4.87 -0.13
C LYS A 106 17.34 -3.42 -0.50
N ARG A 107 16.11 -3.14 -0.89
CA ARG A 107 15.68 -1.81 -1.27
C ARG A 107 15.73 -0.86 -0.07
N ARG A 108 16.09 0.38 -0.35
CA ARG A 108 15.92 1.51 0.54
C ARG A 108 15.11 2.59 -0.17
N LEU A 109 14.10 3.07 0.52
CA LEU A 109 13.26 4.16 0.06
C LEU A 109 13.89 5.50 0.46
N ASP A 110 14.03 6.41 -0.48
CA ASP A 110 14.52 7.77 -0.27
C ASP A 110 13.84 8.73 -1.25
N SER A 111 14.29 8.77 -2.50
CA SER A 111 13.75 9.64 -3.57
C SER A 111 12.37 9.23 -4.06
N GLU A 112 11.96 7.99 -3.80
CA GLU A 112 10.64 7.45 -4.12
C GLU A 112 9.56 7.91 -3.15
N ILE A 113 9.95 8.44 -1.98
CA ILE A 113 9.01 8.97 -1.00
C ILE A 113 8.69 10.43 -1.32
N MET A 114 7.42 10.70 -1.50
CA MET A 114 6.87 12.05 -1.66
C MET A 114 6.12 12.45 -0.40
N ASP A 115 6.64 13.44 0.31
CA ASP A 115 6.16 13.93 1.61
C ASP A 115 5.56 15.34 1.55
N LYS A 116 5.23 15.80 0.34
CA LYS A 116 4.60 17.11 0.14
C LYS A 116 3.10 17.06 0.46
N ASN A 117 2.58 18.21 0.92
CA ASN A 117 1.14 18.43 0.94
C ASN A 117 0.56 18.30 -0.49
N TRP A 118 -0.61 17.70 -0.61
CA TRP A 118 -1.32 17.53 -1.89
C TRP A 118 -1.52 18.84 -2.64
N ASP A 119 -1.82 19.92 -1.92
CA ASP A 119 -2.07 21.24 -2.51
C ASP A 119 -0.79 21.88 -3.11
N ASP A 120 0.39 21.37 -2.73
CA ASP A 120 1.69 21.85 -3.20
C ASP A 120 2.26 21.01 -4.35
N PHE A 121 1.51 20.00 -4.83
CA PHE A 121 1.95 19.18 -5.96
C PHE A 121 2.01 19.99 -7.24
N THR A 122 3.15 19.91 -7.89
CA THR A 122 3.40 20.52 -9.21
C THR A 122 3.07 19.51 -10.33
N ASP A 123 2.98 20.01 -11.56
CA ASP A 123 2.82 19.15 -12.73
C ASP A 123 3.98 18.12 -12.83
N GLU A 124 5.19 18.51 -12.43
CA GLU A 124 6.36 17.61 -12.39
C GLU A 124 6.19 16.48 -11.36
N ASP A 125 5.63 16.79 -10.19
CA ASP A 125 5.33 15.78 -9.18
C ASP A 125 4.26 14.81 -9.67
N LEU A 126 3.22 15.30 -10.32
CA LEU A 126 2.19 14.47 -10.93
C LEU A 126 2.74 13.59 -12.07
N GLU A 127 3.64 14.11 -12.90
CA GLU A 127 4.31 13.31 -13.92
C GLU A 127 5.18 12.20 -13.31
N LYS A 128 5.85 12.44 -12.19
CA LYS A 128 6.60 11.40 -11.46
C LYS A 128 5.66 10.29 -11.00
N ILE A 129 4.53 10.63 -10.39
CA ILE A 129 3.54 9.65 -9.93
C ILE A 129 2.98 8.85 -11.12
N LEU A 130 2.63 9.53 -12.22
CA LEU A 130 2.06 8.89 -13.41
C LEU A 130 3.04 7.96 -14.12
N ASN A 131 4.33 8.10 -13.88
CA ASN A 131 5.40 7.34 -14.52
C ASN A 131 6.26 6.55 -13.53
N CYS A 132 5.81 6.39 -12.28
CA CYS A 132 6.61 5.76 -11.24
C CYS A 132 6.85 4.26 -11.47
N ARG A 133 5.99 3.61 -12.28
CA ARG A 133 6.04 2.17 -12.55
C ARG A 133 5.93 1.33 -11.28
N TYR A 134 6.52 0.16 -11.27
CA TYR A 134 6.71 -0.70 -10.10
C TYR A 134 8.13 -1.27 -10.11
N VAL A 135 8.56 -1.75 -8.97
CA VAL A 135 9.84 -2.42 -8.79
C VAL A 135 9.54 -3.85 -8.37
N ALA A 136 10.16 -4.83 -9.01
CA ALA A 136 10.05 -6.22 -8.60
C ALA A 136 11.22 -6.53 -7.66
N GLU A 137 10.96 -6.56 -6.36
CA GLU A 137 11.97 -6.82 -5.34
C GLU A 137 11.86 -8.24 -4.80
N ASP A 138 13.00 -8.83 -4.52
CA ASP A 138 13.08 -10.10 -3.81
C ASP A 138 13.11 -9.85 -2.30
N TYR A 139 12.18 -10.45 -1.58
CA TYR A 139 12.15 -10.43 -0.12
C TYR A 139 11.59 -11.75 0.45
N VAL A 140 11.75 -11.94 1.75
CA VAL A 140 11.26 -13.15 2.42
C VAL A 140 9.76 -13.03 2.62
N LYS A 141 9.02 -13.89 1.91
CA LYS A 141 7.57 -14.00 2.05
C LYS A 141 7.25 -14.80 3.31
N GLU A 142 6.52 -14.19 4.23
CA GLU A 142 5.99 -14.85 5.41
C GLU A 142 4.52 -15.21 5.15
N SER A 143 4.17 -16.47 5.38
CA SER A 143 2.79 -16.91 5.36
C SER A 143 2.18 -16.68 6.73
N TYR A 144 1.47 -15.60 6.93
CA TYR A 144 0.59 -15.47 8.09
C TYR A 144 -0.65 -16.32 7.82
N ALA A 145 -0.92 -17.28 8.73
CA ALA A 145 -2.07 -18.15 8.64
C ALA A 145 -3.36 -17.33 8.49
N GLU A 146 -4.33 -17.82 7.72
CA GLU A 146 -5.65 -17.20 7.57
C GLU A 146 -6.21 -16.79 8.94
N GLY A 147 -6.37 -15.47 9.17
CA GLY A 147 -6.77 -14.89 10.45
C GLY A 147 -5.63 -14.26 11.27
N GLY A 148 -4.39 -14.20 10.77
CA GLY A 148 -3.26 -13.56 11.46
C GLY A 148 -3.34 -12.03 11.41
N GLY A 149 -3.34 -11.40 12.58
CA GLY A 149 -3.11 -9.97 12.76
C GLY A 149 -4.31 -9.04 12.65
N PHE A 150 -5.33 -9.37 11.86
CA PHE A 150 -6.49 -8.50 11.66
C PHE A 150 -7.80 -9.29 11.77
N ASP A 151 -8.60 -8.95 12.75
CA ASP A 151 -9.95 -9.50 12.91
C ASP A 151 -10.99 -8.47 12.46
N SER A 152 -11.99 -8.93 11.69
CA SER A 152 -13.14 -8.10 11.34
C SER A 152 -14.23 -8.25 12.39
N LEU A 153 -14.56 -7.16 13.05
CA LEU A 153 -15.66 -7.10 14.01
C LEU A 153 -16.92 -6.57 13.31
N PHE A 154 -17.97 -7.39 13.29
CA PHE A 154 -19.23 -7.00 12.71
C PHE A 154 -20.26 -6.79 13.81
N PHE A 155 -20.74 -5.57 13.96
CA PHE A 155 -21.83 -5.21 14.86
C PHE A 155 -23.10 -5.06 14.06
N MET A 156 -24.02 -6.04 14.18
CA MET A 156 -25.32 -5.99 13.52
C MET A 156 -26.39 -5.47 14.47
N ASN A 157 -27.29 -4.63 13.94
CA ASN A 157 -28.42 -4.05 14.70
C ASN A 157 -27.98 -3.18 15.90
N VAL A 158 -26.91 -2.44 15.76
CA VAL A 158 -26.47 -1.48 16.78
C VAL A 158 -27.33 -0.22 16.70
N HIS A 159 -28.12 0.04 17.74
CA HIS A 159 -28.94 1.23 17.89
C HIS A 159 -28.33 2.15 18.95
N LYS A 160 -27.12 2.62 18.71
CA LYS A 160 -26.40 3.55 19.59
C LYS A 160 -26.22 4.89 18.91
N SER A 161 -26.25 5.96 19.70
CA SER A 161 -25.86 7.30 19.22
C SER A 161 -24.34 7.39 19.03
N GLU A 162 -23.89 8.39 18.29
CA GLU A 162 -22.45 8.65 18.11
C GLU A 162 -21.73 8.89 19.44
N GLU A 163 -22.40 9.52 20.41
CA GLU A 163 -21.85 9.78 21.73
C GLU A 163 -21.64 8.48 22.53
N GLU A 164 -22.58 7.54 22.45
CA GLU A 164 -22.51 6.23 23.11
C GLU A 164 -21.47 5.28 22.46
N LEU A 165 -20.99 5.58 21.25
CA LEU A 165 -19.95 4.80 20.56
C LEU A 165 -18.55 5.34 20.85
N ARG A 166 -18.43 6.55 21.44
CA ARG A 166 -17.15 7.17 21.78
C ARG A 166 -16.71 6.90 23.21
N GLU A 167 -17.55 6.31 24.05
CA GLU A 167 -17.25 5.82 25.39
C GLU A 167 -16.72 4.37 25.36
#